data_631eddb9d9e79efa60064a4bd1ce9266
#
_entry.id   631eddb9d9e79efa60064a4bd1ce9266
#
_cell.length_a   1.000
_cell.length_b   1.000
_cell.length_c   1.000
_cell.angle_alpha   90.00
_cell.angle_beta   90.00
_cell.angle_gamma   90.00
#
_symmetry.space_group_name_H-M   'P 1'
#
loop_
_entity.id
_entity.type
_entity.pdbx_description
1 polymer ?
#
loop_
_entity_poly.entity_id
_entity_poly.type
_entity_poly.pdbx_seq_one_letter_code
_entity_poly.pdbx_strand_id
1 'polypeptide(L)'
;DFIPLFEKSGFICKLDLYILEETCKLISKWIKEGKEVLRISVNVSRQHLNDKLFLEKYKHICNKYNVPTCLIDLELTESIFLENPEAIDIIEDIHSNGFKCSIDDFGFGYSSLGILKDFKVDIIKLDRSFFVSKNNIDRGKVVIKSIIELSKRLGMKVTAEGIEELEQI
;
A
#
# COMPACT_ATOMS: atom_id res chain seq x y z
N ASP A 1 -0.42 -19.56 -9.73
CA ASP A 1 -0.43 -18.52 -8.70
C ASP A 1 -0.58 -19.18 -7.31
N PHE A 2 0.33 -18.90 -6.39
CA PHE A 2 0.39 -19.53 -5.06
C PHE A 2 -0.31 -18.68 -3.98
N ILE A 3 -0.59 -17.41 -4.24
CA ILE A 3 -1.17 -16.47 -3.27
C ILE A 3 -2.50 -16.99 -2.70
N PRO A 4 -3.49 -17.41 -3.51
CA PRO A 4 -4.76 -17.91 -2.99
C PRO A 4 -4.61 -19.16 -2.09
N LEU A 5 -3.59 -19.99 -2.35
CA LEU A 5 -3.29 -21.15 -1.51
C LEU A 5 -2.72 -20.71 -0.15
N PHE A 6 -1.83 -19.73 -0.15
CA PHE A 6 -1.22 -19.20 1.07
C PHE A 6 -2.24 -18.44 1.92
N GLU A 7 -3.17 -17.73 1.30
CA GLU A 7 -4.30 -17.10 2.00
C GLU A 7 -5.17 -18.16 2.68
N LYS A 8 -5.61 -19.20 1.96
CA LYS A 8 -6.45 -20.27 2.52
C LYS A 8 -5.78 -21.00 3.70
N SER A 9 -4.47 -21.18 3.64
CA SER A 9 -3.71 -21.89 4.68
C SER A 9 -3.25 -20.99 5.85
N GLY A 10 -3.43 -19.66 5.74
CA GLY A 10 -2.87 -18.69 6.69
C GLY A 10 -1.35 -18.50 6.56
N PHE A 11 -0.72 -19.14 5.57
CA PHE A 11 0.73 -19.04 5.37
C PHE A 11 1.13 -17.65 4.84
N ILE A 12 0.18 -16.91 4.24
CA ILE A 12 0.42 -15.56 3.71
C ILE A 12 1.01 -14.63 4.77
N CYS A 13 0.52 -14.68 6.01
CA CYS A 13 1.05 -13.84 7.08
C CYS A 13 2.53 -14.13 7.39
N LYS A 14 2.98 -15.38 7.22
CA LYS A 14 4.40 -15.72 7.38
C LYS A 14 5.24 -15.20 6.22
N LEU A 15 4.68 -15.23 5.01
CA LEU A 15 5.32 -14.66 3.83
C LEU A 15 5.48 -13.15 3.98
N ASP A 16 4.44 -12.44 4.38
CA ASP A 16 4.47 -10.98 4.56
C ASP A 16 5.53 -10.58 5.59
N LEU A 17 5.59 -11.26 6.75
CA LEU A 17 6.61 -11.01 7.75
C LEU A 17 8.03 -11.32 7.24
N TYR A 18 8.19 -12.37 6.43
CA TYR A 18 9.47 -12.69 5.80
C TYR A 18 9.90 -11.60 4.81
N ILE A 19 8.98 -11.12 3.95
CA ILE A 19 9.27 -10.03 3.00
C ILE A 19 9.63 -8.75 3.76
N LEU A 20 8.90 -8.41 4.82
CA LEU A 20 9.24 -7.27 5.68
C LEU A 20 10.65 -7.42 6.28
N GLU A 21 11.00 -8.61 6.75
CA GLU A 21 12.32 -8.87 7.32
C GLU A 21 13.43 -8.70 6.28
N GLU A 22 13.27 -9.23 5.07
CA GLU A 22 14.23 -9.04 3.97
C GLU A 22 14.33 -7.57 3.55
N THR A 23 13.20 -6.87 3.51
CA THR A 23 13.15 -5.41 3.25
C THR A 23 13.95 -4.64 4.33
N CYS A 24 13.75 -4.97 5.60
CA CYS A 24 14.48 -4.34 6.69
C CYS A 24 15.99 -4.62 6.63
N LYS A 25 16.40 -5.85 6.26
CA LYS A 25 17.82 -6.19 6.03
C LYS A 25 18.44 -5.31 4.93
N LEU A 26 17.71 -5.14 3.82
CA LEU A 26 18.15 -4.32 2.70
C LEU A 26 18.30 -2.85 3.09
N ILE A 27 17.29 -2.27 3.73
CA ILE A 27 17.31 -0.88 4.21
C ILE A 27 18.45 -0.69 5.21
N SER A 28 18.60 -1.59 6.20
CA SER A 28 19.68 -1.54 7.18
C SER A 28 21.06 -1.55 6.51
N LYS A 29 21.23 -2.34 5.43
CA LYS A 29 22.46 -2.35 4.65
C LYS A 29 22.70 -1.00 3.99
N TRP A 30 21.70 -0.40 3.35
CA TRP A 30 21.83 0.92 2.69
C TRP A 30 22.19 2.02 3.71
N ILE A 31 21.56 2.01 4.89
CA ILE A 31 21.88 2.95 5.98
C ILE A 31 23.37 2.83 6.37
N LYS A 32 23.84 1.60 6.59
CA LYS A 32 25.27 1.33 6.96
C LYS A 32 26.25 1.74 5.87
N GLU A 33 25.85 1.62 4.62
CA GLU A 33 26.68 2.03 3.46
C GLU A 33 26.61 3.54 3.18
N GLY A 34 25.85 4.31 3.97
CA GLY A 34 25.65 5.75 3.78
C GLY A 34 24.93 6.12 2.49
N LYS A 35 24.15 5.18 1.92
CA LYS A 35 23.36 5.41 0.72
C LYS A 35 22.09 6.20 1.05
N GLU A 36 21.58 6.91 0.06
CA GLU A 36 20.23 7.46 0.14
C GLU A 36 19.22 6.32 0.27
N VAL A 37 18.41 6.39 1.32
CA VAL A 37 17.42 5.35 1.62
C VAL A 37 16.06 5.80 1.13
N LEU A 38 15.50 5.02 0.22
CA LEU A 38 14.13 5.18 -0.25
C LEU A 38 13.17 4.42 0.65
N ARG A 39 11.94 4.91 0.74
CA ARG A 39 10.84 4.17 1.35
C ARG A 39 10.50 2.97 0.48
N ILE A 40 10.25 1.82 1.12
CA ILE A 40 9.84 0.59 0.44
C ILE A 40 8.46 0.21 0.92
N SER A 41 7.59 -0.09 -0.03
CA SER A 41 6.26 -0.62 0.23
C SER A 41 6.30 -2.14 0.41
N VAL A 42 5.48 -2.64 1.33
CA VAL A 42 5.30 -4.07 1.59
C VAL A 42 3.81 -4.38 1.67
N ASN A 43 3.41 -5.44 1.00
CA ASN A 43 2.03 -5.90 1.04
C ASN A 43 1.65 -6.42 2.43
N VAL A 44 0.44 -6.14 2.84
CA VAL A 44 -0.16 -6.61 4.10
C VAL A 44 -1.45 -7.35 3.76
N SER A 45 -1.43 -8.66 3.92
CA SER A 45 -2.63 -9.47 3.76
C SER A 45 -3.70 -9.08 4.80
N ARG A 46 -4.96 -9.05 4.37
CA ARG A 46 -6.12 -8.85 5.26
C ARG A 46 -6.15 -9.79 6.46
N GLN A 47 -5.50 -10.94 6.39
CA GLN A 47 -5.45 -11.88 7.51
C GLN A 47 -4.69 -11.35 8.71
N HIS A 48 -3.73 -10.43 8.52
CA HIS A 48 -3.06 -9.75 9.62
C HIS A 48 -4.02 -8.93 10.48
N LEU A 49 -5.08 -8.40 9.90
CA LEU A 49 -6.05 -7.55 10.61
C LEU A 49 -6.87 -8.31 11.66
N ASN A 50 -6.89 -9.64 11.59
CA ASN A 50 -7.47 -10.49 12.63
C ASN A 50 -6.58 -10.61 13.89
N ASP A 51 -5.33 -10.15 13.81
CA ASP A 51 -4.36 -10.18 14.91
C ASP A 51 -4.09 -8.76 15.41
N LYS A 52 -4.66 -8.39 16.54
CA LYS A 52 -4.48 -7.06 17.15
C LYS A 52 -3.01 -6.70 17.43
N LEU A 53 -2.12 -7.68 17.45
CA LEU A 53 -0.70 -7.48 17.69
C LEU A 53 0.14 -7.48 16.40
N PHE A 54 -0.48 -7.42 15.22
CA PHE A 54 0.27 -7.51 13.97
C PHE A 54 1.27 -6.34 13.82
N LEU A 55 0.87 -5.11 14.15
CA LEU A 55 1.77 -3.94 14.08
C LEU A 55 2.94 -4.03 15.06
N GLU A 56 2.75 -4.63 16.23
CA GLU A 56 3.85 -4.89 17.17
C GLU A 56 4.88 -5.85 16.57
N LYS A 57 4.43 -6.88 15.84
CA LYS A 57 5.32 -7.80 15.12
C LYS A 57 6.11 -7.09 14.03
N TYR A 58 5.46 -6.24 13.25
CA TYR A 58 6.08 -5.42 12.21
C TYR A 58 7.13 -4.47 12.80
N LYS A 59 6.75 -3.75 13.85
CA LYS A 59 7.65 -2.84 14.58
C LYS A 59 8.83 -3.56 15.21
N HIS A 60 8.62 -4.76 15.76
CA HIS A 60 9.69 -5.59 16.28
C HIS A 60 10.73 -5.93 15.21
N ILE A 61 10.30 -6.29 14.00
CA ILE A 61 11.22 -6.56 12.88
C ILE A 61 12.00 -5.29 12.50
N CYS A 62 11.33 -4.16 12.36
CA CYS A 62 12.00 -2.89 12.07
C CYS A 62 13.07 -2.56 13.12
N ASN A 63 12.74 -2.68 14.40
CA ASN A 63 13.65 -2.43 15.51
C ASN A 63 14.85 -3.40 15.51
N LYS A 64 14.64 -4.69 15.23
CA LYS A 64 15.68 -5.73 15.12
C LYS A 64 16.80 -5.32 14.14
N TYR A 65 16.45 -4.62 13.06
CA TYR A 65 17.40 -4.18 12.04
C TYR A 65 17.75 -2.69 12.10
N ASN A 66 17.28 -1.97 13.14
CA ASN A 66 17.45 -0.52 13.30
C ASN A 66 16.94 0.27 12.10
N VAL A 67 15.77 -0.11 11.57
CA VAL A 67 15.10 0.56 10.45
C VAL A 67 13.99 1.45 11.00
N PRO A 68 14.00 2.77 10.74
CA PRO A 68 12.89 3.65 11.07
C PRO A 68 11.60 3.20 10.36
N THR A 69 10.50 3.08 11.11
CA THR A 69 9.21 2.63 10.56
C THR A 69 8.68 3.51 9.44
N CYS A 70 9.03 4.82 9.44
CA CYS A 70 8.66 5.76 8.37
C CYS A 70 9.28 5.45 7.00
N LEU A 71 10.24 4.51 6.93
CA LEU A 71 10.81 3.99 5.70
C LEU A 71 10.05 2.78 5.14
N ILE A 72 9.04 2.31 5.87
CA ILE A 72 8.16 1.22 5.44
C ILE A 72 6.77 1.80 5.15
N ASP A 73 6.24 1.48 3.99
CA ASP A 73 4.88 1.78 3.58
C ASP A 73 4.08 0.47 3.54
N LEU A 74 2.99 0.40 4.27
CA LEU A 74 2.13 -0.78 4.36
C LEU A 74 1.04 -0.68 3.30
N GLU A 75 1.08 -1.60 2.32
CA GLU A 75 0.12 -1.64 1.23
C GLU A 75 -1.08 -2.50 1.59
N LEU A 76 -2.24 -1.88 1.62
CA LEU A 76 -3.53 -2.52 1.87
C LEU A 76 -4.37 -2.45 0.59
N THR A 77 -4.97 -3.55 0.19
CA THR A 77 -5.86 -3.58 -0.98
C THR A 77 -7.14 -2.80 -0.74
N GLU A 78 -7.74 -2.23 -1.78
CA GLU A 78 -9.01 -1.49 -1.72
C GLU A 78 -10.11 -2.27 -1.00
N SER A 79 -10.18 -3.58 -1.17
CA SER A 79 -11.19 -4.44 -0.55
C SER A 79 -11.16 -4.41 0.99
N ILE A 80 -9.99 -4.23 1.59
CA ILE A 80 -9.84 -4.14 3.05
C ILE A 80 -10.62 -2.94 3.60
N PHE A 81 -10.58 -1.82 2.90
CA PHE A 81 -11.27 -0.59 3.32
C PHE A 81 -12.79 -0.69 3.18
N LEU A 82 -13.26 -1.49 2.22
CA LEU A 82 -14.69 -1.66 1.96
C LEU A 82 -15.35 -2.71 2.87
N GLU A 83 -14.60 -3.76 3.20
CA GLU A 83 -15.13 -4.92 3.90
C GLU A 83 -14.90 -4.86 5.42
N ASN A 84 -14.01 -3.96 5.90
CA ASN A 84 -13.64 -3.90 7.31
C ASN A 84 -14.16 -2.60 7.96
N PRO A 85 -15.16 -2.68 8.86
CA PRO A 85 -15.66 -1.51 9.58
C PRO A 85 -14.60 -0.80 10.45
N GLU A 86 -13.56 -1.52 10.88
CA GLU A 86 -12.48 -1.00 11.73
C GLU A 86 -11.29 -0.46 10.91
N ALA A 87 -11.43 -0.34 9.58
CA ALA A 87 -10.33 0.07 8.71
C ALA A 87 -9.77 1.47 9.05
N ILE A 88 -10.62 2.37 9.57
CA ILE A 88 -10.19 3.71 10.03
C ILE A 88 -9.21 3.55 11.20
N ASP A 89 -9.59 2.78 12.20
CA ASP A 89 -8.78 2.57 13.41
C ASP A 89 -7.44 1.90 13.05
N ILE A 90 -7.46 0.97 12.11
CA ILE A 90 -6.26 0.30 11.61
C ILE A 90 -5.27 1.31 10.97
N ILE A 91 -5.77 2.24 10.17
CA ILE A 91 -4.91 3.27 9.54
C ILE A 91 -4.34 4.21 10.61
N GLU A 92 -5.15 4.62 11.59
CA GLU A 92 -4.69 5.43 12.71
C GLU A 92 -3.61 4.71 13.52
N ASP A 93 -3.78 3.42 13.76
CA ASP A 93 -2.78 2.57 14.41
C ASP A 93 -1.49 2.45 13.59
N ILE A 94 -1.60 2.26 12.28
CA ILE A 94 -0.44 2.25 11.35
C ILE A 94 0.35 3.55 11.50
N HIS A 95 -0.32 4.69 11.42
CA HIS A 95 0.33 6.00 11.54
C HIS A 95 0.90 6.26 12.94
N SER A 96 0.19 5.87 14.01
CA SER A 96 0.65 6.04 15.39
C SER A 96 1.91 5.23 15.69
N ASN A 97 2.11 4.11 14.98
CA ASN A 97 3.32 3.31 15.01
C ASN A 97 4.43 3.83 14.06
N GLY A 98 4.19 4.94 13.35
CA GLY A 98 5.15 5.63 12.51
C GLY A 98 5.30 5.05 11.10
N PHE A 99 4.52 4.04 10.73
CA PHE A 99 4.46 3.51 9.37
C PHE A 99 3.73 4.46 8.42
N LYS A 100 3.93 4.25 7.13
CA LYS A 100 3.11 4.84 6.08
C LYS A 100 2.09 3.81 5.59
N CYS A 101 1.00 4.31 5.00
CA CYS A 101 -0.08 3.47 4.49
C CYS A 101 -0.44 3.86 3.07
N SER A 102 -0.55 2.88 2.18
CA SER A 102 -1.03 3.04 0.82
C SER A 102 -2.23 2.15 0.51
N ILE A 103 -3.08 2.64 -0.39
CA ILE A 103 -4.14 1.83 -0.99
C ILE A 103 -3.60 1.24 -2.28
N ASP A 104 -3.63 -0.09 -2.37
CA ASP A 104 -3.26 -0.84 -3.56
C ASP A 104 -4.49 -1.20 -4.41
N ASP A 105 -4.28 -1.42 -5.71
CA ASP A 105 -5.33 -1.76 -6.68
C ASP A 105 -6.50 -0.77 -6.72
N PHE A 106 -6.25 0.52 -6.42
CA PHE A 106 -7.29 1.54 -6.37
C PHE A 106 -8.00 1.68 -7.72
N GLY A 107 -9.32 1.49 -7.69
CA GLY A 107 -10.19 1.60 -8.86
C GLY A 107 -10.55 0.28 -9.52
N PHE A 108 -10.02 -0.84 -9.03
CA PHE A 108 -10.47 -2.17 -9.46
C PHE A 108 -11.89 -2.48 -8.95
N GLY A 109 -12.32 -1.84 -7.85
CA GLY A 109 -13.64 -2.00 -7.22
C GLY A 109 -14.64 -0.89 -7.58
N TYR A 110 -15.89 -1.04 -7.11
CA TYR A 110 -17.02 -0.14 -7.47
C TYR A 110 -17.13 1.14 -6.63
N SER A 111 -16.23 1.45 -5.66
CA SER A 111 -16.54 2.44 -4.62
C SER A 111 -15.44 3.40 -4.19
N SER A 112 -14.45 3.56 -4.99
CA SER A 112 -13.17 4.22 -4.68
C SER A 112 -13.22 5.63 -4.09
N LEU A 113 -14.17 6.49 -4.49
CA LEU A 113 -14.19 7.88 -4.01
C LEU A 113 -14.64 8.03 -2.54
N GLY A 114 -15.48 7.11 -2.04
CA GLY A 114 -15.88 7.10 -0.63
C GLY A 114 -14.68 6.86 0.29
N ILE A 115 -13.80 5.95 -0.11
CA ILE A 115 -12.57 5.63 0.62
C ILE A 115 -11.71 6.89 0.78
N LEU A 116 -11.52 7.66 -0.27
CA LEU A 116 -10.68 8.87 -0.23
C LEU A 116 -11.21 9.94 0.73
N LYS A 117 -12.52 9.97 0.95
CA LYS A 117 -13.15 10.90 1.89
C LYS A 117 -12.91 10.48 3.35
N ASP A 118 -13.01 9.19 3.61
CA ASP A 118 -13.11 8.67 4.97
C ASP A 118 -11.75 8.20 5.53
N PHE A 119 -10.80 7.83 4.64
CA PHE A 119 -9.53 7.25 5.03
C PHE A 119 -8.34 8.17 4.71
N LYS A 120 -7.54 8.47 5.73
CA LYS A 120 -6.33 9.28 5.61
C LYS A 120 -5.13 8.40 5.30
N VAL A 121 -4.97 8.03 4.03
CA VAL A 121 -3.80 7.28 3.55
C VAL A 121 -2.72 8.23 3.00
N ASP A 122 -1.48 7.75 2.89
CA ASP A 122 -0.36 8.55 2.37
C ASP A 122 -0.27 8.48 0.84
N ILE A 123 -0.58 7.31 0.26
CA ILE A 123 -0.39 7.03 -1.17
C ILE A 123 -1.59 6.27 -1.72
N ILE A 124 -1.94 6.58 -2.95
CA ILE A 124 -2.91 5.83 -3.75
C ILE A 124 -2.18 5.25 -4.95
N LYS A 125 -2.28 3.94 -5.15
CA LYS A 125 -1.69 3.22 -6.27
C LYS A 125 -2.80 2.93 -7.28
N LEU A 126 -2.79 3.64 -8.40
CA LEU A 126 -3.78 3.47 -9.46
C LEU A 126 -3.50 2.18 -10.20
N ASP A 127 -4.49 1.29 -10.21
CA ASP A 127 -4.43 0.03 -10.91
C ASP A 127 -4.22 0.19 -12.43
N ARG A 128 -3.55 -0.77 -13.04
CA ARG A 128 -3.29 -0.85 -14.47
C ARG A 128 -4.54 -0.65 -15.34
N SER A 129 -5.73 -1.05 -14.86
CA SER A 129 -6.99 -0.95 -15.62
C SER A 129 -7.33 0.48 -16.05
N PHE A 130 -6.86 1.50 -15.31
CA PHE A 130 -7.01 2.90 -15.70
C PHE A 130 -6.27 3.25 -17.00
N PHE A 131 -5.21 2.53 -17.33
CA PHE A 131 -4.27 2.87 -18.41
C PHE A 131 -4.43 1.97 -19.64
N VAL A 132 -5.18 0.86 -19.55
CA VAL A 132 -5.26 -0.18 -20.62
C VAL A 132 -6.49 -0.01 -21.52
N SER A 133 -7.46 0.84 -21.20
CA SER A 133 -8.70 0.97 -21.96
C SER A 133 -8.49 1.61 -23.34
N LYS A 134 -8.64 0.80 -24.41
CA LYS A 134 -8.53 1.27 -25.80
C LYS A 134 -9.75 2.08 -26.30
N ASN A 135 -10.90 1.97 -25.62
CA ASN A 135 -12.17 2.46 -26.17
C ASN A 135 -12.57 3.89 -25.75
N ASN A 136 -11.88 4.52 -24.82
CA ASN A 136 -12.21 5.87 -24.33
C ASN A 136 -11.00 6.58 -23.70
N ILE A 137 -9.91 6.68 -24.45
CA ILE A 137 -8.63 7.23 -23.96
C ILE A 137 -8.82 8.63 -23.35
N ASP A 138 -9.55 9.52 -24.02
CA ASP A 138 -9.76 10.90 -23.55
C ASP A 138 -10.56 10.95 -22.25
N ARG A 139 -11.60 10.12 -22.10
CA ARG A 139 -12.37 10.04 -20.85
C ARG A 139 -11.52 9.44 -19.73
N GLY A 140 -10.72 8.43 -20.04
CA GLY A 140 -9.76 7.85 -19.08
C GLY A 140 -8.78 8.89 -18.54
N LYS A 141 -8.19 9.70 -19.44
CA LYS A 141 -7.29 10.80 -19.05
C LYS A 141 -7.98 11.83 -18.14
N VAL A 142 -9.24 12.19 -18.42
CA VAL A 142 -10.00 13.12 -17.57
C VAL A 142 -10.21 12.52 -16.18
N VAL A 143 -10.56 11.24 -16.07
CA VAL A 143 -10.77 10.55 -14.79
C VAL A 143 -9.46 10.50 -13.99
N ILE A 144 -8.36 10.04 -14.61
CA ILE A 144 -7.04 9.97 -13.97
C ILE A 144 -6.62 11.36 -13.46
N LYS A 145 -6.73 12.38 -14.29
CA LYS A 145 -6.41 13.77 -13.90
C LYS A 145 -7.23 14.22 -12.70
N SER A 146 -8.53 13.94 -12.69
CA SER A 146 -9.42 14.29 -11.58
C SER A 146 -9.04 13.58 -10.29
N ILE A 147 -8.67 12.30 -10.36
CA ILE A 147 -8.19 11.53 -9.19
C ILE A 147 -6.88 12.12 -8.67
N ILE A 148 -5.93 12.44 -9.55
CA ILE A 148 -4.65 13.03 -9.16
C ILE A 148 -4.87 14.40 -8.48
N GLU A 149 -5.72 15.25 -9.03
CA GLU A 149 -6.03 16.56 -8.46
C GLU A 149 -6.71 16.44 -7.09
N LEU A 150 -7.69 15.54 -6.97
CA LEU A 150 -8.39 15.26 -5.73
C LEU A 150 -7.42 14.76 -4.66
N SER A 151 -6.61 13.77 -4.99
CA SER A 151 -5.62 13.18 -4.07
C SER A 151 -4.62 14.22 -3.56
N LYS A 152 -4.10 15.08 -4.47
CA LYS A 152 -3.23 16.19 -4.08
C LYS A 152 -3.89 17.16 -3.10
N ARG A 153 -5.17 17.50 -3.33
CA ARG A 153 -5.94 18.38 -2.42
C ARG A 153 -6.19 17.75 -1.06
N LEU A 154 -6.27 16.42 -0.99
CA LEU A 154 -6.39 15.66 0.24
C LEU A 154 -5.03 15.37 0.91
N GLY A 155 -3.91 15.81 0.32
CA GLY A 155 -2.56 15.61 0.85
C GLY A 155 -1.97 14.23 0.60
N MET A 156 -2.56 13.46 -0.33
CA MET A 156 -2.12 12.13 -0.71
C MET A 156 -1.23 12.18 -1.96
N LYS A 157 -0.30 11.23 -2.07
CA LYS A 157 0.47 10.99 -3.30
C LYS A 157 -0.28 9.99 -4.18
N VAL A 158 0.02 10.02 -5.47
CA VAL A 158 -0.52 9.05 -6.44
C VAL A 158 0.63 8.36 -7.14
N THR A 159 0.57 7.06 -7.21
CA THR A 159 1.48 6.20 -7.99
C THR A 159 0.66 5.51 -9.08
N ALA A 160 1.12 5.52 -10.32
CA ALA A 160 0.53 4.75 -11.40
C ALA A 160 1.24 3.42 -11.53
N GLU A 161 0.47 2.32 -11.62
CA GLU A 161 1.01 0.98 -11.77
C GLU A 161 0.80 0.41 -13.17
N GLY A 162 1.68 -0.51 -13.57
CA GLY A 162 1.56 -1.20 -14.85
C GLY A 162 1.68 -0.29 -16.08
N ILE A 163 2.38 0.84 -15.97
CA ILE A 163 2.73 1.71 -17.10
C ILE A 163 3.82 1.03 -17.92
N GLU A 164 3.52 0.71 -19.16
CA GLU A 164 4.44 0.02 -20.08
C GLU A 164 4.78 0.88 -21.32
N GLU A 165 3.92 1.83 -21.68
CA GLU A 165 4.03 2.64 -22.89
C GLU A 165 4.13 4.13 -22.56
N LEU A 166 4.93 4.87 -23.33
CA LEU A 166 5.08 6.34 -23.18
C LEU A 166 3.77 7.11 -23.35
N GLU A 167 2.86 6.58 -24.15
CA GLU A 167 1.55 7.19 -24.43
C GLU A 167 0.60 7.14 -23.22
N GLN A 168 0.92 6.33 -22.21
CA GLN A 168 0.16 6.20 -20.96
C GLN A 168 0.54 7.27 -19.92
N ILE A 169 1.59 8.04 -20.17
CA ILE A 169 2.07 9.15 -19.34
C ILE A 169 1.55 10.48 -19.90
#